data_be16bf7347e9bd944dc2f6ffabce514a
#
_entry.id   be16bf7347e9bd944dc2f6ffabce514a
#
_cell.length_a   1.000
_cell.length_b   1.000
_cell.length_c   1.000
_cell.angle_alpha   90.00
_cell.angle_beta   90.00
_cell.angle_gamma   90.00
#
_symmetry.space_group_name_H-M   'P 1'
#
loop_
_entity.id
_entity.type
_entity.pdbx_description
1 polymer ?
#
loop_
_entity_poly.entity_id
_entity_poly.type
_entity_poly.pdbx_seq_one_letter_code
_entity_poly.pdbx_strand_id
1 'polypeptide(L)'
;MTGKAVASALSRMSLVAAVVLLSGCSGSPAGPGWTAQPSPSGAATSGSAAPGPTAGTASASPDASGNVQASASATPGEPTGVATAASWKSFADPAKTVSFDLPADWIAQSVAPEDGVLPGGLKIEVKKPDGTFIAALRTGLPPSSVDCPESARHPYTVISSVPFELSAQGGEGTIPPRMVYRVIQGYRYFGSYGITNLVGGTDGQACELRNVVRGPAGKGDYSFGDLVALKAFAPDEKVAPAKAFDTLGQAAQYVDESPDFANVQRMLMSLKVKN
;
A
#
# COMPACT_ATOMS: atom_id res chain seq x y z
N MET A 1 10.07 -62.49 -23.47
CA MET A 1 10.86 -63.19 -22.43
C MET A 1 10.94 -62.26 -21.25
N THR A 2 10.34 -62.73 -20.11
CA THR A 2 10.56 -62.43 -18.69
C THR A 2 10.52 -60.91 -18.29
N GLY A 3 9.53 -60.35 -17.65
CA GLY A 3 8.73 -60.78 -16.51
C GLY A 3 9.44 -60.56 -15.19
N LYS A 4 9.16 -59.41 -14.49
CA LYS A 4 9.22 -59.39 -13.04
C LYS A 4 8.31 -58.27 -12.47
N ALA A 5 7.21 -58.74 -11.93
CA ALA A 5 6.38 -58.02 -10.97
C ALA A 5 7.10 -58.09 -9.59
N VAL A 6 7.02 -57.03 -8.84
CA VAL A 6 7.29 -57.07 -7.38
C VAL A 6 6.20 -56.29 -6.65
N ALA A 7 5.66 -57.00 -5.71
CA ALA A 7 4.47 -56.83 -4.93
C ALA A 7 4.53 -55.75 -3.83
N SER A 8 3.35 -55.29 -3.54
CA SER A 8 2.74 -54.78 -2.30
C SER A 8 3.50 -54.91 -0.99
N ALA A 9 3.53 -53.83 -0.20
CA ALA A 9 3.49 -53.90 1.24
C ALA A 9 2.54 -52.84 1.80
N LEU A 10 1.38 -53.30 2.20
CA LEU A 10 0.44 -52.62 3.10
C LEU A 10 1.05 -52.65 4.51
N SER A 11 1.22 -51.50 5.14
CA SER A 11 1.43 -51.42 6.58
C SER A 11 0.32 -50.63 7.21
N ARG A 12 -0.55 -51.32 7.91
CA ARG A 12 -1.57 -50.82 8.84
C ARG A 12 -0.88 -50.60 10.19
N MET A 13 -1.08 -49.43 10.78
CA MET A 13 -0.90 -49.27 12.24
C MET A 13 -1.79 -48.11 12.70
N SER A 14 -2.91 -48.47 13.25
CA SER A 14 -3.35 -48.44 14.66
C SER A 14 -3.55 -47.04 15.24
N LEU A 15 -4.84 -46.77 15.44
CA LEU A 15 -5.41 -45.77 16.35
C LEU A 15 -4.84 -45.87 17.77
N VAL A 16 -4.52 -44.72 18.36
CA VAL A 16 -4.64 -44.50 19.82
C VAL A 16 -5.38 -43.21 20.01
N ALA A 17 -6.58 -43.34 20.53
CA ALA A 17 -7.40 -42.23 21.04
C ALA A 17 -6.93 -41.93 22.46
N ALA A 18 -6.52 -40.70 22.73
CA ALA A 18 -6.41 -40.16 24.09
C ALA A 18 -7.33 -38.94 24.20
N VAL A 19 -8.46 -39.18 24.89
CA VAL A 19 -9.38 -38.14 25.36
C VAL A 19 -8.77 -37.57 26.64
N VAL A 20 -8.43 -36.29 26.64
CA VAL A 20 -8.20 -35.50 27.86
C VAL A 20 -9.19 -34.38 27.90
N LEU A 21 -10.19 -34.53 28.78
CA LEU A 21 -11.08 -33.48 29.21
C LEU A 21 -10.34 -32.58 30.21
N LEU A 22 -10.13 -31.33 29.89
CA LEU A 22 -9.82 -30.30 30.87
C LEU A 22 -10.73 -29.10 30.63
N SER A 23 -11.66 -28.96 31.53
CA SER A 23 -12.48 -27.78 31.75
C SER A 23 -11.61 -26.63 32.26
N GLY A 24 -11.80 -25.43 31.77
CA GLY A 24 -11.24 -24.28 32.45
C GLY A 24 -11.21 -22.98 31.68
N CYS A 25 -12.10 -22.07 32.08
CA CYS A 25 -12.02 -20.60 32.04
C CYS A 25 -12.06 -19.88 30.70
N SER A 26 -13.22 -19.32 30.47
CA SER A 26 -13.49 -18.15 29.63
C SER A 26 -12.52 -16.99 29.93
N GLY A 27 -11.62 -16.75 28.99
CA GLY A 27 -10.89 -15.50 28.84
C GLY A 27 -10.99 -15.10 27.38
N SER A 28 -11.77 -14.05 27.06
CA SER A 28 -11.79 -13.47 25.74
C SER A 28 -10.38 -13.00 25.36
N PRO A 29 -9.80 -13.42 24.25
CA PRO A 29 -8.59 -12.77 23.75
C PRO A 29 -8.98 -11.40 23.20
N ALA A 30 -8.51 -10.34 23.85
CA ALA A 30 -8.48 -9.01 23.27
C ALA A 30 -7.65 -9.10 21.98
N GLY A 31 -8.26 -8.84 20.82
CA GLY A 31 -7.57 -8.73 19.56
C GLY A 31 -6.52 -7.62 19.62
N PRO A 32 -5.49 -7.64 18.77
CA PRO A 32 -4.48 -6.60 18.72
C PRO A 32 -5.16 -5.28 18.37
N GLY A 33 -5.36 -4.46 19.41
CA GLY A 33 -5.90 -3.13 19.28
C GLY A 33 -4.88 -2.22 18.60
N TRP A 34 -5.24 -1.75 17.44
CA TRP A 34 -4.58 -0.61 16.84
C TRP A 34 -4.95 0.63 17.66
N THR A 35 -4.08 1.05 18.57
CA THR A 35 -4.20 2.35 19.21
C THR A 35 -3.74 3.42 18.22
N ALA A 36 -4.69 4.17 17.68
CA ALA A 36 -4.39 5.43 17.03
C ALA A 36 -3.71 6.35 18.08
N GLN A 37 -2.50 6.78 17.77
CA GLN A 37 -1.77 7.73 18.59
C GLN A 37 -2.55 9.07 18.58
N PRO A 38 -2.94 9.63 19.75
CA PRO A 38 -3.64 10.89 19.78
C PRO A 38 -2.67 12.01 19.39
N SER A 39 -3.08 12.86 18.47
CA SER A 39 -2.41 14.11 18.15
C SER A 39 -2.29 14.98 19.44
N PRO A 40 -1.18 15.69 19.66
CA PRO A 40 -1.03 16.56 20.81
C PRO A 40 -2.00 17.75 20.69
N SER A 41 -3.03 17.78 21.52
CA SER A 41 -3.87 18.94 21.72
C SER A 41 -3.06 20.01 22.45
N GLY A 42 -2.77 21.10 21.75
CA GLY A 42 -2.20 22.30 22.35
C GLY A 42 -3.14 22.88 23.40
N ALA A 43 -2.65 22.98 24.61
CA ALA A 43 -3.33 23.63 25.71
C ALA A 43 -3.46 25.13 25.46
N ALA A 44 -4.68 25.61 25.41
CA ALA A 44 -4.98 27.05 25.46
C ALA A 44 -4.83 27.55 26.90
N THR A 45 -3.89 28.44 27.15
CA THR A 45 -3.81 29.24 28.39
C THR A 45 -4.62 30.51 28.20
N SER A 46 -5.68 30.60 28.97
CA SER A 46 -6.48 31.82 29.15
C SER A 46 -5.69 32.85 29.98
N GLY A 47 -5.48 34.04 29.43
CA GLY A 47 -5.01 35.22 30.13
C GLY A 47 -5.97 36.36 29.87
N SER A 48 -6.73 36.72 30.92
CA SER A 48 -7.66 37.84 30.97
C SER A 48 -6.91 39.12 31.43
N ALA A 49 -7.12 40.25 30.75
CA ALA A 49 -7.20 41.58 31.33
C ALA A 49 -7.55 42.64 30.29
N ALA A 50 -8.63 43.37 30.54
CA ALA A 50 -9.04 44.63 29.95
C ALA A 50 -8.67 45.78 30.97
N PRO A 51 -9.05 47.04 30.79
CA PRO A 51 -9.26 47.91 29.60
C PRO A 51 -8.64 49.33 29.74
N GLY A 52 -8.80 50.17 28.73
CA GLY A 52 -8.85 51.61 28.92
C GLY A 52 -8.37 52.47 27.74
N PRO A 53 -9.00 53.64 27.54
CA PRO A 53 -9.15 54.20 26.22
C PRO A 53 -8.31 55.46 25.97
N THR A 54 -8.17 55.91 24.73
CA THR A 54 -8.31 57.33 24.38
C THR A 54 -8.35 57.58 22.86
N ALA A 55 -9.18 58.56 22.56
CA ALA A 55 -9.54 59.06 21.24
C ALA A 55 -8.44 59.91 20.59
N GLY A 56 -8.50 60.01 19.26
CA GLY A 56 -7.74 60.96 18.48
C GLY A 56 -8.26 61.05 17.05
N THR A 57 -9.11 62.03 16.81
CA THR A 57 -9.69 62.48 15.55
C THR A 57 -8.65 63.15 14.67
N ALA A 58 -8.59 62.87 13.36
CA ALA A 58 -8.41 63.89 12.31
C ALA A 58 -8.58 63.32 10.92
N SER A 59 -9.39 64.03 10.19
CA SER A 59 -9.84 64.01 8.80
C SER A 59 -8.74 64.31 7.80
N ALA A 60 -8.75 63.67 6.62
CA ALA A 60 -8.63 64.25 5.28
C ALA A 60 -8.52 63.20 4.17
N SER A 61 -9.43 63.15 3.25
CA SER A 61 -9.27 62.65 1.86
C SER A 61 -8.73 63.80 0.99
N PRO A 62 -8.25 63.64 -0.29
CA PRO A 62 -8.70 62.70 -1.30
C PRO A 62 -7.64 62.14 -2.29
N ASP A 63 -8.16 61.18 -3.15
CA ASP A 63 -7.74 60.81 -4.51
C ASP A 63 -6.32 60.36 -4.83
N ALA A 64 -6.23 59.07 -5.23
CA ALA A 64 -5.56 58.66 -6.47
C ALA A 64 -5.91 57.19 -6.80
N SER A 65 -6.47 57.00 -8.00
CA SER A 65 -6.69 55.69 -8.66
C SER A 65 -5.41 54.89 -8.72
N GLY A 66 -5.40 53.73 -8.09
CA GLY A 66 -4.34 52.73 -8.18
C GLY A 66 -4.96 51.33 -8.22
N ASN A 67 -4.78 50.67 -9.33
CA ASN A 67 -5.15 49.30 -9.62
C ASN A 67 -4.71 48.36 -8.48
N VAL A 68 -5.64 47.91 -7.65
CA VAL A 68 -5.36 46.93 -6.60
C VAL A 68 -5.59 45.55 -7.17
N GLN A 69 -4.47 44.93 -7.53
CA GLN A 69 -4.34 43.52 -7.71
C GLN A 69 -4.72 42.81 -6.40
N ALA A 70 -5.80 42.04 -6.46
CA ALA A 70 -6.26 41.31 -5.28
C ALA A 70 -5.21 40.30 -4.85
N SER A 71 -4.50 40.60 -3.78
CA SER A 71 -3.74 39.61 -3.02
C SER A 71 -4.74 38.66 -2.36
N ALA A 72 -4.80 37.45 -2.85
CA ALA A 72 -5.52 36.36 -2.20
C ALA A 72 -4.86 36.14 -0.81
N SER A 73 -5.60 36.46 0.23
CA SER A 73 -5.23 36.12 1.61
C SER A 73 -5.19 34.60 1.73
N ALA A 74 -4.02 34.04 1.90
CA ALA A 74 -3.85 32.64 2.23
C ALA A 74 -4.46 32.36 3.60
N THR A 75 -5.45 31.52 3.66
CA THR A 75 -6.01 30.97 4.90
C THR A 75 -4.95 30.07 5.54
N PRO A 76 -4.55 30.26 6.81
CA PRO A 76 -3.60 29.36 7.45
C PRO A 76 -4.30 28.06 7.80
N GLY A 77 -3.84 26.91 7.26
CA GLY A 77 -4.15 25.63 7.84
C GLY A 77 -4.59 24.48 6.92
N GLU A 78 -4.40 24.57 5.61
CA GLU A 78 -4.58 23.39 4.77
C GLU A 78 -3.23 22.71 4.56
N PRO A 79 -3.07 21.40 4.88
CA PRO A 79 -1.83 20.70 4.56
C PRO A 79 -1.64 20.75 3.05
N THR A 80 -0.60 21.41 2.60
CA THR A 80 -0.20 21.43 1.19
C THR A 80 0.23 20.03 0.79
N GLY A 81 -0.76 19.21 0.40
CA GLY A 81 -0.48 17.92 -0.23
C GLY A 81 0.37 18.14 -1.48
N VAL A 82 1.33 17.27 -1.71
CA VAL A 82 2.17 17.31 -2.92
C VAL A 82 1.28 17.33 -4.16
N ALA A 83 1.52 18.27 -5.06
CA ALA A 83 0.71 18.43 -6.26
C ALA A 83 0.83 17.17 -7.16
N THR A 84 -0.31 16.64 -7.57
CA THR A 84 -0.37 15.58 -8.59
C THR A 84 -0.29 16.19 -10.00
N ALA A 85 -0.11 15.34 -11.02
CA ALA A 85 -0.10 15.76 -12.43
C ALA A 85 -1.34 16.60 -12.76
N ALA A 86 -1.15 17.64 -13.59
CA ALA A 86 -2.22 18.59 -13.96
C ALA A 86 -3.31 17.93 -14.81
N SER A 87 -2.98 16.92 -15.61
CA SER A 87 -3.91 16.21 -16.49
C SER A 87 -3.82 14.70 -16.30
N TRP A 88 -4.97 14.04 -16.44
CA TRP A 88 -5.14 12.61 -16.24
C TRP A 88 -5.91 11.99 -17.39
N LYS A 89 -5.66 10.72 -17.67
CA LYS A 89 -6.43 9.90 -18.63
C LYS A 89 -6.78 8.58 -17.96
N SER A 90 -7.85 7.94 -18.45
CA SER A 90 -8.24 6.60 -18.01
C SER A 90 -7.72 5.54 -18.98
N PHE A 91 -7.18 4.47 -18.45
CA PHE A 91 -6.91 3.23 -19.16
C PHE A 91 -8.03 2.23 -18.89
N ALA A 92 -8.40 1.46 -19.90
CA ALA A 92 -9.21 0.26 -19.76
C ALA A 92 -8.66 -0.82 -20.68
N ASP A 93 -8.66 -2.09 -20.22
CA ASP A 93 -8.33 -3.21 -21.08
C ASP A 93 -9.40 -3.39 -22.18
N PRO A 94 -9.11 -4.07 -23.32
CA PRO A 94 -10.06 -4.24 -24.40
C PRO A 94 -11.38 -4.91 -23.99
N ALA A 95 -11.33 -5.84 -23.04
CA ALA A 95 -12.51 -6.51 -22.49
C ALA A 95 -13.24 -5.68 -21.41
N LYS A 96 -12.67 -4.52 -21.02
CA LYS A 96 -13.18 -3.62 -19.98
C LYS A 96 -13.39 -4.33 -18.64
N THR A 97 -12.52 -5.27 -18.33
CA THR A 97 -12.51 -6.01 -17.06
C THR A 97 -11.78 -5.22 -15.97
N VAL A 98 -10.79 -4.41 -16.36
CA VAL A 98 -10.06 -3.52 -15.46
C VAL A 98 -10.00 -2.11 -16.03
N SER A 99 -9.98 -1.12 -15.16
CA SER A 99 -9.69 0.27 -15.53
C SER A 99 -9.03 1.01 -14.36
N PHE A 100 -8.23 2.01 -14.69
CA PHE A 100 -7.62 2.91 -13.72
C PHE A 100 -7.22 4.23 -14.40
N ASP A 101 -7.04 5.27 -13.62
CA ASP A 101 -6.59 6.58 -14.08
C ASP A 101 -5.07 6.69 -13.92
N LEU A 102 -4.42 7.42 -14.84
CA LEU A 102 -2.99 7.69 -14.79
C LEU A 102 -2.70 9.09 -15.34
N PRO A 103 -1.55 9.72 -14.99
CA PRO A 103 -1.10 10.96 -15.61
C PRO A 103 -1.15 10.88 -17.13
N ALA A 104 -1.55 11.95 -17.80
CA ALA A 104 -1.81 11.94 -19.24
C ALA A 104 -0.56 11.59 -20.08
N ASP A 105 0.62 11.91 -19.59
CA ASP A 105 1.91 11.63 -20.21
C ASP A 105 2.43 10.20 -19.92
N TRP A 106 1.90 9.49 -18.90
CA TRP A 106 2.33 8.12 -18.62
C TRP A 106 1.73 7.13 -19.62
N ILE A 107 2.40 6.02 -19.82
CA ILE A 107 2.04 4.98 -20.79
C ILE A 107 1.61 3.73 -20.05
N ALA A 108 0.38 3.26 -20.29
CA ALA A 108 -0.09 1.94 -19.87
C ALA A 108 -0.06 1.00 -21.07
N GLN A 109 0.61 -0.14 -20.93
CA GLN A 109 0.81 -1.12 -21.99
C GLN A 109 0.47 -2.52 -21.51
N SER A 110 -0.43 -3.20 -22.21
CA SER A 110 -0.67 -4.63 -22.00
C SER A 110 0.52 -5.43 -22.52
N VAL A 111 1.02 -6.34 -21.69
CA VAL A 111 2.12 -7.25 -22.02
C VAL A 111 1.71 -8.69 -21.68
N ALA A 112 2.48 -9.67 -22.12
CA ALA A 112 2.22 -11.06 -21.78
C ALA A 112 2.27 -11.24 -20.26
N PRO A 113 1.27 -11.89 -19.64
CA PRO A 113 1.32 -12.26 -18.24
C PRO A 113 2.43 -13.28 -17.97
N GLU A 114 2.83 -13.42 -16.71
CA GLU A 114 3.78 -14.43 -16.27
C GLU A 114 3.18 -15.85 -16.37
N ASP A 115 4.05 -16.86 -16.38
CA ASP A 115 3.62 -18.26 -16.33
C ASP A 115 2.84 -18.58 -15.04
N GLY A 116 1.86 -19.47 -15.15
CA GLY A 116 1.04 -19.90 -14.01
C GLY A 116 -0.12 -18.96 -13.66
N VAL A 117 -0.31 -17.87 -14.38
CA VAL A 117 -1.48 -16.99 -14.24
C VAL A 117 -2.72 -17.71 -14.76
N LEU A 118 -3.86 -17.53 -14.09
CA LEU A 118 -5.14 -18.12 -14.50
C LEU A 118 -5.56 -17.66 -15.90
N PRO A 119 -6.33 -18.48 -16.66
CA PRO A 119 -6.84 -18.07 -17.96
C PRO A 119 -7.59 -16.74 -17.91
N GLY A 120 -7.26 -15.82 -18.82
CA GLY A 120 -7.82 -14.46 -18.84
C GLY A 120 -7.13 -13.47 -17.89
N GLY A 121 -6.08 -13.88 -17.19
CA GLY A 121 -5.27 -12.96 -16.39
C GLY A 121 -4.53 -11.96 -17.27
N LEU A 122 -4.32 -10.77 -16.75
CA LEU A 122 -3.74 -9.62 -17.44
C LEU A 122 -2.45 -9.18 -16.75
N LYS A 123 -1.55 -8.61 -17.55
CA LYS A 123 -0.42 -7.79 -17.08
C LYS A 123 -0.39 -6.49 -17.86
N ILE A 124 -0.46 -5.37 -17.14
CA ILE A 124 -0.45 -4.03 -17.71
C ILE A 124 0.68 -3.26 -17.02
N GLU A 125 1.72 -2.93 -17.78
CA GLU A 125 2.84 -2.13 -17.27
C GLU A 125 2.55 -0.64 -17.45
N VAL A 126 2.88 0.15 -16.44
CA VAL A 126 2.83 1.61 -16.47
C VAL A 126 4.23 2.16 -16.44
N LYS A 127 4.54 3.03 -17.39
CA LYS A 127 5.86 3.66 -17.55
C LYS A 127 5.72 5.17 -17.76
N LYS A 128 6.75 5.90 -17.42
CA LYS A 128 6.90 7.31 -17.83
C LYS A 128 7.29 7.40 -19.33
N PRO A 129 7.22 8.59 -19.94
CA PRO A 129 7.63 8.80 -21.33
C PRO A 129 9.08 8.41 -21.61
N ASP A 130 9.95 8.52 -20.62
CA ASP A 130 11.37 8.14 -20.70
C ASP A 130 11.62 6.62 -20.57
N GLY A 131 10.55 5.84 -20.45
CA GLY A 131 10.62 4.39 -20.25
C GLY A 131 10.79 3.94 -18.79
N THR A 132 10.91 4.86 -17.84
CA THR A 132 11.00 4.51 -16.41
C THR A 132 9.79 3.72 -15.98
N PHE A 133 10.00 2.50 -15.49
CA PHE A 133 8.95 1.65 -14.95
C PHE A 133 8.37 2.26 -13.66
N ILE A 134 7.05 2.31 -13.57
CA ILE A 134 6.32 2.81 -12.42
C ILE A 134 5.64 1.65 -11.69
N ALA A 135 4.72 0.95 -12.33
CA ALA A 135 3.94 -0.11 -11.72
C ALA A 135 3.50 -1.13 -12.76
N ALA A 136 3.06 -2.29 -12.28
CA ALA A 136 2.32 -3.22 -13.11
C ALA A 136 1.05 -3.67 -12.39
N LEU A 137 -0.08 -3.59 -13.09
CA LEU A 137 -1.30 -4.29 -12.72
C LEU A 137 -1.21 -5.73 -13.22
N ARG A 138 -1.45 -6.68 -12.33
CA ARG A 138 -1.54 -8.12 -12.63
C ARG A 138 -2.85 -8.66 -12.07
N THR A 139 -3.51 -9.49 -12.82
CA THR A 139 -4.74 -10.18 -12.39
C THR A 139 -4.62 -11.67 -12.65
N GLY A 140 -5.42 -12.48 -11.97
CA GLY A 140 -5.38 -13.93 -12.14
C GLY A 140 -4.14 -14.58 -11.54
N LEU A 141 -3.44 -13.92 -10.62
CA LEU A 141 -2.29 -14.51 -9.95
C LEU A 141 -2.74 -15.72 -9.12
N PRO A 142 -1.97 -16.82 -9.14
CA PRO A 142 -2.27 -17.97 -8.29
C PRO A 142 -2.10 -17.59 -6.81
N PRO A 143 -2.91 -18.15 -5.91
CA PRO A 143 -2.68 -18.03 -4.49
C PRO A 143 -1.26 -18.53 -4.16
N SER A 144 -0.54 -17.78 -3.37
CA SER A 144 0.79 -18.18 -2.92
C SER A 144 0.93 -17.97 -1.42
N SER A 145 1.58 -18.93 -0.78
CA SER A 145 2.04 -18.86 0.59
C SER A 145 3.57 -18.86 0.59
N VAL A 146 4.15 -18.15 1.54
CA VAL A 146 5.60 -18.12 1.74
C VAL A 146 5.90 -18.83 3.05
N ASP A 147 6.78 -19.81 3.02
CA ASP A 147 7.36 -20.34 4.24
C ASP A 147 8.26 -19.26 4.83
N CYS A 148 7.96 -18.85 6.07
CA CYS A 148 8.62 -17.75 6.73
C CYS A 148 9.16 -18.19 8.09
N PRO A 149 10.31 -18.90 8.11
CA PRO A 149 10.95 -19.28 9.34
C PRO A 149 11.41 -18.04 10.12
N GLU A 150 11.44 -18.15 11.42
CA GLU A 150 11.74 -17.03 12.31
C GLU A 150 13.10 -16.37 11.99
N SER A 151 14.09 -17.19 11.63
CA SER A 151 15.44 -16.72 11.26
C SER A 151 15.51 -15.91 9.96
N ALA A 152 14.48 -15.96 9.11
CA ALA A 152 14.41 -15.22 7.85
C ALA A 152 13.53 -13.97 7.94
N ARG A 153 13.00 -13.66 9.13
CA ARG A 153 12.14 -12.48 9.33
C ARG A 153 12.97 -11.21 9.51
N HIS A 154 12.48 -10.16 8.92
CA HIS A 154 13.07 -8.82 9.00
C HIS A 154 12.05 -7.82 9.54
N PRO A 155 12.46 -6.83 10.32
CA PRO A 155 11.58 -5.73 10.74
C PRO A 155 11.01 -5.00 9.52
N TYR A 156 9.73 -4.61 9.59
CA TYR A 156 9.12 -3.77 8.58
C TYR A 156 8.30 -2.64 9.19
N THR A 157 8.11 -1.59 8.41
CA THR A 157 7.30 -0.42 8.79
C THR A 157 6.33 -0.09 7.67
N VAL A 158 5.10 0.25 8.03
CA VAL A 158 4.11 0.83 7.11
C VAL A 158 4.22 2.34 7.20
N ILE A 159 4.74 2.98 6.15
CA ILE A 159 4.90 4.44 6.10
C ILE A 159 3.57 5.09 5.70
N SER A 160 2.88 4.53 4.70
CA SER A 160 1.58 5.02 4.25
C SER A 160 0.61 3.86 4.06
N SER A 161 -0.66 4.09 4.41
CA SER A 161 -1.71 3.09 4.28
C SER A 161 -3.07 3.76 4.14
N VAL A 162 -3.63 3.75 2.94
CA VAL A 162 -4.91 4.39 2.60
C VAL A 162 -5.92 3.33 2.19
N PRO A 163 -7.08 3.24 2.84
CA PRO A 163 -8.14 2.30 2.43
C PRO A 163 -8.75 2.74 1.10
N PHE A 164 -9.17 1.77 0.28
CA PHE A 164 -9.95 2.04 -0.93
C PHE A 164 -10.87 0.86 -1.26
N GLU A 165 -11.88 1.14 -2.09
CA GLU A 165 -12.90 0.17 -2.46
C GLU A 165 -12.39 -0.76 -3.58
N LEU A 166 -12.24 -2.03 -3.26
CA LEU A 166 -11.95 -3.09 -4.23
C LEU A 166 -12.58 -4.40 -3.75
N SER A 167 -13.23 -5.13 -4.65
CA SER A 167 -13.73 -6.47 -4.34
C SER A 167 -12.59 -7.40 -3.99
N ALA A 168 -12.63 -7.97 -2.80
CA ALA A 168 -11.59 -8.83 -2.27
C ALA A 168 -12.18 -9.99 -1.47
N GLN A 169 -11.49 -11.11 -1.43
CA GLN A 169 -11.80 -12.22 -0.56
C GLN A 169 -11.24 -11.90 0.85
N GLY A 170 -12.10 -11.98 1.85
CA GLY A 170 -11.73 -11.93 3.26
C GLY A 170 -11.21 -13.27 3.77
N GLY A 171 -10.87 -13.33 5.05
CA GLY A 171 -10.43 -14.52 5.76
C GLY A 171 -9.24 -14.26 6.67
N GLU A 172 -8.67 -15.32 7.21
CA GLU A 172 -7.51 -15.22 8.08
C GLU A 172 -6.34 -14.52 7.38
N GLY A 173 -5.65 -13.64 8.10
CA GLY A 173 -4.52 -12.85 7.58
C GLY A 173 -4.91 -11.76 6.57
N THR A 174 -6.21 -11.41 6.45
CA THR A 174 -6.67 -10.35 5.56
C THR A 174 -7.25 -9.16 6.31
N ILE A 175 -7.15 -7.99 5.67
CA ILE A 175 -7.76 -6.71 6.07
C ILE A 175 -8.55 -6.16 4.87
N PRO A 176 -9.39 -5.12 5.05
CA PRO A 176 -9.93 -4.38 3.91
C PRO A 176 -8.82 -3.88 2.97
N PRO A 177 -9.04 -3.88 1.63
CA PRO A 177 -8.04 -3.46 0.66
C PRO A 177 -7.46 -2.08 0.96
N ARG A 178 -6.16 -1.95 0.81
CA ARG A 178 -5.42 -0.71 1.06
C ARG A 178 -4.36 -0.49 -0.01
N MET A 179 -4.16 0.75 -0.38
CA MET A 179 -2.92 1.21 -1.00
C MET A 179 -1.91 1.44 0.11
N VAL A 180 -0.72 0.90 -0.03
CA VAL A 180 0.33 0.97 1.00
C VAL A 180 1.67 1.40 0.40
N TYR A 181 2.47 2.08 1.23
CA TYR A 181 3.92 2.15 1.10
C TYR A 181 4.54 1.49 2.32
N ARG A 182 5.29 0.43 2.11
CA ARG A 182 5.91 -0.36 3.18
C ARG A 182 7.41 -0.46 2.95
N VAL A 183 8.12 -0.54 4.04
CA VAL A 183 9.59 -0.63 4.08
C VAL A 183 9.98 -1.86 4.89
N ILE A 184 10.86 -2.69 4.35
CA ILE A 184 11.50 -3.80 5.06
C ILE A 184 12.97 -3.49 5.31
N GLN A 185 13.45 -3.78 6.51
CA GLN A 185 14.82 -3.52 6.92
C GLN A 185 15.72 -4.71 6.59
N GLY A 186 16.72 -4.46 5.77
CA GLY A 186 17.87 -5.35 5.55
C GLY A 186 19.15 -4.61 5.93
N TYR A 187 20.18 -4.67 5.10
CA TYR A 187 21.37 -3.82 5.25
C TYR A 187 21.07 -2.33 4.97
N ARG A 188 19.96 -2.06 4.29
CA ARG A 188 19.31 -0.76 4.08
C ARG A 188 17.81 -0.91 4.31
N TYR A 189 17.08 0.17 4.12
CA TYR A 189 15.63 0.19 4.15
C TYR A 189 15.10 0.10 2.71
N PHE A 190 14.44 -1.01 2.37
CA PHE A 190 13.89 -1.24 1.03
C PHE A 190 12.41 -0.94 1.03
N GLY A 191 11.98 -0.04 0.13
CA GLY A 191 10.61 0.44 0.06
C GLY A 191 9.90 0.01 -1.22
N SER A 192 8.60 -0.28 -1.10
CA SER A 192 7.71 -0.63 -2.20
C SER A 192 6.30 -0.11 -1.94
N TYR A 193 5.62 0.30 -3.01
CA TYR A 193 4.20 0.64 -3.00
C TYR A 193 3.37 -0.38 -3.75
N GLY A 194 2.12 -0.49 -3.35
CA GLY A 194 1.14 -1.33 -4.05
C GLY A 194 -0.17 -1.44 -3.30
N ILE A 195 -1.07 -2.21 -3.88
CA ILE A 195 -2.33 -2.57 -3.23
C ILE A 195 -2.17 -3.87 -2.45
N THR A 196 -2.81 -3.96 -1.30
CA THR A 196 -2.83 -5.20 -0.52
C THR A 196 -4.09 -5.30 0.33
N ASN A 197 -4.54 -6.52 0.58
CA ASN A 197 -5.42 -6.86 1.69
C ASN A 197 -4.79 -7.91 2.61
N LEU A 198 -3.48 -8.15 2.48
CA LEU A 198 -2.74 -9.12 3.29
C LEU A 198 -2.02 -8.39 4.42
N VAL A 199 -2.18 -8.92 5.62
CA VAL A 199 -1.33 -8.53 6.76
C VAL A 199 0.07 -9.07 6.50
N GLY A 200 1.09 -8.27 6.80
CA GLY A 200 2.48 -8.75 6.86
C GLY A 200 2.64 -9.82 7.95
N GLY A 201 3.82 -10.06 8.41
CA GLY A 201 4.03 -10.91 9.58
C GLY A 201 3.41 -10.30 10.85
N THR A 202 3.28 -11.12 11.89
CA THR A 202 2.99 -10.65 13.25
C THR A 202 4.19 -9.88 13.80
N ASP A 203 3.99 -9.10 14.86
CA ASP A 203 5.05 -8.40 15.60
C ASP A 203 5.93 -7.46 14.76
N GLY A 204 5.42 -6.95 13.63
CA GLY A 204 6.16 -6.03 12.76
C GLY A 204 7.36 -6.69 12.06
N GLN A 205 7.35 -8.00 11.89
CA GLN A 205 8.39 -8.77 11.20
C GLN A 205 7.80 -9.61 10.07
N ALA A 206 8.51 -9.71 8.96
CA ALA A 206 8.10 -10.48 7.79
C ALA A 206 9.31 -10.99 7.00
N CYS A 207 9.16 -12.10 6.29
CA CYS A 207 10.11 -12.53 5.27
C CYS A 207 9.93 -11.74 3.98
N GLU A 208 8.68 -11.44 3.65
CA GLU A 208 8.31 -10.58 2.52
C GLU A 208 6.99 -9.85 2.80
N LEU A 209 6.81 -8.73 2.13
CA LEU A 209 5.58 -7.92 2.16
C LEU A 209 4.92 -7.97 0.80
N ARG A 210 3.76 -8.60 0.71
CA ARG A 210 3.07 -8.84 -0.57
C ARG A 210 2.14 -7.69 -0.93
N ASN A 211 2.35 -7.09 -2.11
CA ASN A 211 1.44 -6.11 -2.70
C ASN A 211 0.38 -6.85 -3.53
N VAL A 212 -0.45 -7.61 -2.83
CA VAL A 212 -1.45 -8.51 -3.41
C VAL A 212 -2.77 -8.34 -2.67
N VAL A 213 -3.85 -8.27 -3.41
CA VAL A 213 -5.23 -8.39 -2.93
C VAL A 213 -5.77 -9.74 -3.36
N ARG A 214 -6.25 -10.53 -2.40
CA ARG A 214 -6.95 -11.80 -2.71
C ARG A 214 -8.22 -11.51 -3.48
N GLY A 215 -8.28 -11.97 -4.71
CA GLY A 215 -9.44 -11.80 -5.57
C GLY A 215 -10.60 -12.71 -5.17
N PRO A 216 -11.80 -12.46 -5.69
CA PRO A 216 -12.95 -13.35 -5.52
C PRO A 216 -12.64 -14.77 -5.99
N ALA A 217 -13.37 -15.74 -5.46
CA ALA A 217 -13.18 -17.16 -5.77
C ALA A 217 -13.18 -17.41 -7.30
N GLY A 218 -12.17 -18.13 -7.78
CA GLY A 218 -11.99 -18.45 -9.19
C GLY A 218 -11.44 -17.34 -10.08
N LYS A 219 -11.20 -16.14 -9.55
CA LYS A 219 -10.64 -15.00 -10.31
C LYS A 219 -9.13 -14.84 -10.12
N GLY A 220 -8.54 -15.53 -9.14
CA GLY A 220 -7.15 -15.33 -8.75
C GLY A 220 -6.90 -14.00 -8.05
N ASP A 221 -5.69 -13.80 -7.63
CA ASP A 221 -5.27 -12.62 -6.89
C ASP A 221 -4.94 -11.44 -7.83
N TYR A 222 -4.98 -10.23 -7.29
CA TYR A 222 -4.62 -8.99 -7.98
C TYR A 222 -3.37 -8.39 -7.36
N SER A 223 -2.52 -7.81 -8.19
CA SER A 223 -1.39 -6.98 -7.73
C SER A 223 -1.34 -5.71 -8.57
N PHE A 224 -1.23 -4.56 -7.94
CA PHE A 224 -0.96 -3.29 -8.62
C PHE A 224 0.06 -2.52 -7.79
N GLY A 225 1.27 -2.36 -8.31
CA GLY A 225 2.37 -1.74 -7.61
C GLY A 225 3.69 -1.90 -8.37
N ASP A 226 4.77 -1.46 -7.77
CA ASP A 226 6.12 -1.60 -8.33
C ASP A 226 6.64 -3.05 -8.22
N LEU A 227 6.27 -3.76 -7.15
CA LEU A 227 6.59 -5.17 -6.91
C LEU A 227 5.35 -5.96 -6.49
N VAL A 228 5.32 -7.25 -6.80
CA VAL A 228 4.34 -8.19 -6.22
C VAL A 228 4.69 -8.50 -4.76
N ALA A 229 5.99 -8.63 -4.47
CA ALA A 229 6.50 -8.89 -3.13
C ALA A 229 7.80 -8.12 -2.88
N LEU A 230 7.88 -7.48 -1.73
CA LEU A 230 9.07 -6.79 -1.23
C LEU A 230 9.74 -7.67 -0.18
N LYS A 231 11.04 -7.92 -0.34
CA LYS A 231 11.89 -8.63 0.62
C LYS A 231 13.07 -7.76 1.06
N ALA A 232 13.79 -8.18 2.09
CA ALA A 232 15.11 -7.65 2.37
C ALA A 232 16.09 -8.20 1.32
N PHE A 233 16.80 -7.30 0.63
CA PHE A 233 17.78 -7.67 -0.40
C PHE A 233 19.17 -7.84 0.22
N ALA A 234 19.97 -8.72 -0.36
CA ALA A 234 21.39 -8.81 -0.06
C ALA A 234 22.17 -7.67 -0.75
N PRO A 235 23.37 -7.32 -0.28
CA PRO A 235 24.16 -6.20 -0.82
C PRO A 235 24.50 -6.30 -2.32
N ASP A 236 24.54 -7.49 -2.87
CA ASP A 236 24.83 -7.82 -4.27
C ASP A 236 23.57 -8.01 -5.13
N GLU A 237 22.39 -7.99 -4.54
CA GLU A 237 21.12 -8.12 -5.27
C GLU A 237 20.67 -6.78 -5.88
N LYS A 238 20.04 -6.86 -7.05
CA LYS A 238 19.35 -5.71 -7.67
C LYS A 238 18.07 -5.41 -6.88
N VAL A 239 17.91 -4.16 -6.45
CA VAL A 239 16.76 -3.70 -5.68
C VAL A 239 15.65 -3.09 -6.55
N ALA A 240 15.96 -2.57 -7.74
CA ALA A 240 14.94 -1.99 -8.61
C ALA A 240 13.90 -3.04 -9.04
N PRO A 241 12.59 -2.68 -9.11
CA PRO A 241 12.03 -1.33 -8.96
C PRO A 241 11.85 -0.83 -7.50
N ALA A 242 12.12 -1.67 -6.48
CA ALA A 242 12.11 -1.20 -5.10
C ALA A 242 13.07 -0.02 -4.89
N LYS A 243 12.73 0.85 -3.95
CA LYS A 243 13.61 1.96 -3.54
C LYS A 243 14.45 1.55 -2.34
N ALA A 244 15.69 2.04 -2.28
CA ALA A 244 16.59 1.79 -1.16
C ALA A 244 16.96 3.11 -0.47
N PHE A 245 16.86 3.13 0.86
CA PHE A 245 17.12 4.30 1.70
C PHE A 245 18.13 3.93 2.79
N ASP A 246 18.91 4.90 3.23
CA ASP A 246 19.84 4.70 4.34
C ASP A 246 19.13 4.82 5.68
N THR A 247 18.03 5.56 5.73
CA THR A 247 17.23 5.75 6.95
C THR A 247 15.73 5.62 6.68
N LEU A 248 14.98 5.26 7.71
CA LEU A 248 13.51 5.25 7.66
C LEU A 248 12.94 6.66 7.42
N GLY A 249 13.60 7.70 7.94
CA GLY A 249 13.21 9.10 7.71
C GLY A 249 13.27 9.49 6.22
N GLN A 250 14.27 9.04 5.48
CA GLN A 250 14.33 9.25 4.01
C GLN A 250 13.18 8.55 3.28
N ALA A 251 12.76 7.37 3.74
CA ALA A 251 11.63 6.67 3.16
C ALA A 251 10.31 7.40 3.45
N ALA A 252 10.15 7.98 4.64
CA ALA A 252 8.99 8.82 4.98
C ALA A 252 8.99 10.10 4.13
N GLN A 253 10.13 10.78 4.02
CA GLN A 253 10.26 11.97 3.20
C GLN A 253 9.92 11.72 1.72
N TYR A 254 10.29 10.56 1.18
CA TYR A 254 9.88 10.17 -0.19
C TYR A 254 8.35 10.11 -0.34
N VAL A 255 7.64 9.60 0.66
CA VAL A 255 6.17 9.52 0.64
C VAL A 255 5.56 10.92 0.73
N ASP A 256 6.12 11.79 1.57
CA ASP A 256 5.55 13.11 1.84
C ASP A 256 5.87 14.14 0.76
N GLU A 257 7.01 14.03 0.07
CA GLU A 257 7.52 15.06 -0.83
C GLU A 257 7.57 14.66 -2.30
N SER A 258 7.36 13.37 -2.65
CA SER A 258 7.50 12.91 -4.04
C SER A 258 6.22 13.11 -4.85
N PRO A 259 6.22 13.96 -5.89
CA PRO A 259 5.10 14.07 -6.83
C PRO A 259 4.82 12.75 -7.55
N ASP A 260 5.86 11.94 -7.79
CA ASP A 260 5.71 10.62 -8.39
C ASP A 260 4.91 9.70 -7.49
N PHE A 261 5.20 9.71 -6.17
CA PHE A 261 4.45 8.90 -5.22
C PHE A 261 2.99 9.37 -5.10
N ALA A 262 2.75 10.66 -5.07
CA ALA A 262 1.38 11.22 -5.05
C ALA A 262 0.58 10.79 -6.31
N ASN A 263 1.21 10.82 -7.49
CA ASN A 263 0.61 10.31 -8.73
C ASN A 263 0.33 8.81 -8.66
N VAL A 264 1.28 8.02 -8.19
CA VAL A 264 1.13 6.58 -8.01
C VAL A 264 -0.02 6.27 -7.06
N GLN A 265 -0.07 6.93 -5.90
CA GLN A 265 -1.14 6.71 -4.92
C GLN A 265 -2.52 6.95 -5.55
N ARG A 266 -2.72 8.06 -6.25
CA ARG A 266 -3.98 8.36 -6.94
C ARG A 266 -4.29 7.31 -8.02
N MET A 267 -3.30 6.90 -8.82
CA MET A 267 -3.45 5.88 -9.84
C MET A 267 -3.90 4.54 -9.25
N LEU A 268 -3.21 4.04 -8.23
CA LEU A 268 -3.52 2.75 -7.62
C LEU A 268 -4.92 2.73 -6.99
N MET A 269 -5.30 3.82 -6.32
CA MET A 269 -6.61 3.96 -5.69
C MET A 269 -7.76 4.12 -6.69
N SER A 270 -7.49 4.47 -7.94
CA SER A 270 -8.50 4.57 -8.99
C SER A 270 -8.84 3.22 -9.66
N LEU A 271 -8.14 2.13 -9.28
CA LEU A 271 -8.36 0.81 -9.85
C LEU A 271 -9.80 0.33 -9.66
N LYS A 272 -10.41 -0.10 -10.77
CA LYS A 272 -11.69 -0.78 -10.81
C LYS A 272 -11.53 -2.13 -11.49
N VAL A 273 -12.05 -3.17 -10.87
CA VAL A 273 -12.08 -4.54 -11.41
C VAL A 273 -13.54 -4.96 -11.50
N LYS A 274 -13.98 -5.38 -12.69
CA LYS A 274 -15.32 -5.97 -12.87
C LYS A 274 -15.26 -7.44 -12.51
N ASN A 275 -16.17 -7.85 -11.66
CA ASN A 275 -16.35 -9.25 -11.22
C ASN A 275 -17.27 -10.01 -12.17
#